data_ce5a9c9bc204a417cda7956746ba6086
#
_entry.id   ce5a9c9bc204a417cda7956746ba6086
#
_cell.length_a   1.000
_cell.length_b   1.000
_cell.length_c   1.000
_cell.angle_alpha   90.00
_cell.angle_beta   90.00
_cell.angle_gamma   90.00
#
_symmetry.space_group_name_H-M   'P 1'
#
loop_
_entity.id
_entity.type
_entity.pdbx_description
1 polymer ?
#
loop_
_entity_poly.entity_id
_entity_poly.type
_entity_poly.pdbx_seq_one_letter_code
_entity_poly.pdbx_strand_id
1 'polypeptide(L)'
;MTSLMEKHLTQELRKKYEGVATTNGTTLADIIASGVANPDANVGVYIPDAEALQVFGDLLNPIVVEYHKLGESHQEFRSDLDPSHLTGVGDLDPSGERIATTRIRVARNLANFPLTPGRSLEQRLEIEALDSAAFANLPADLAGTYYSLATMSPEDQADLRERHLLFQEGDAHLEAAGINRDWPHGRGIFLSEGDGYTIFAWVNEEDERFGVITKGGDVRRAFEILTRFLAQLQKNNLEFAFHPRYGYLTSCPTNFGTGMRASVMISLPKLSKGPNFKDLMKSLGLQARGTHGEHSDSVGGTYDVSPSARLGPSEVQIVQTLCDGVTKLLEMEDAEA
;
A
#
# COMPACT_ATOMS: atom_id res chain seq x y z
N MET A 1 -20.07 -0.94 12.85
CA MET A 1 -19.91 0.44 12.27
C MET A 1 -20.45 0.35 10.85
N THR A 2 -21.27 1.29 10.38
CA THR A 2 -21.81 1.27 9.01
C THR A 2 -20.66 1.55 8.03
N SER A 3 -20.49 0.70 7.01
CA SER A 3 -19.45 0.93 5.98
C SER A 3 -19.74 2.18 5.16
N LEU A 4 -18.70 2.75 4.51
CA LEU A 4 -18.91 3.87 3.60
C LEU A 4 -19.79 3.48 2.40
N MET A 5 -19.67 2.24 1.94
CA MET A 5 -20.58 1.69 0.92
C MET A 5 -22.04 1.78 1.36
N GLU A 6 -22.38 1.26 2.54
CA GLU A 6 -23.76 1.30 3.05
C GLU A 6 -24.26 2.73 3.24
N LYS A 7 -23.40 3.62 3.68
CA LYS A 7 -23.73 5.04 3.88
C LYS A 7 -24.09 5.75 2.56
N HIS A 8 -23.34 5.49 1.49
CA HIS A 8 -23.48 6.21 0.22
C HIS A 8 -24.33 5.49 -0.82
N LEU A 9 -24.55 4.17 -0.71
CA LEU A 9 -25.34 3.38 -1.67
C LEU A 9 -26.83 3.47 -1.39
N THR A 10 -27.46 4.54 -1.84
CA THR A 10 -28.92 4.74 -1.71
C THR A 10 -29.74 3.79 -2.62
N GLN A 11 -31.04 3.65 -2.34
CA GLN A 11 -31.94 2.91 -3.21
C GLN A 11 -32.06 3.53 -4.62
N GLU A 12 -31.94 4.85 -4.70
CA GLU A 12 -31.93 5.57 -5.97
C GLU A 12 -30.69 5.21 -6.82
N LEU A 13 -29.50 5.17 -6.21
CA LEU A 13 -28.27 4.74 -6.89
C LEU A 13 -28.33 3.27 -7.29
N ARG A 14 -28.88 2.39 -6.46
CA ARG A 14 -29.10 0.98 -6.84
C ARG A 14 -29.94 0.86 -8.10
N LYS A 15 -31.03 1.61 -8.19
CA LYS A 15 -31.91 1.65 -9.36
C LYS A 15 -31.24 2.29 -10.56
N LYS A 16 -30.49 3.37 -10.37
CA LYS A 16 -29.73 4.05 -11.42
C LYS A 16 -28.71 3.12 -12.10
N TYR A 17 -28.06 2.28 -11.32
CA TYR A 17 -26.99 1.40 -11.80
C TYR A 17 -27.47 -0.02 -12.17
N GLU A 18 -28.79 -0.27 -12.14
CA GLU A 18 -29.35 -1.54 -12.60
C GLU A 18 -29.09 -1.75 -14.09
N GLY A 19 -28.40 -2.84 -14.44
CA GLY A 19 -28.01 -3.15 -15.81
C GLY A 19 -26.89 -2.29 -16.40
N VAL A 20 -26.28 -1.41 -15.60
CA VAL A 20 -25.11 -0.61 -16.01
C VAL A 20 -23.84 -1.41 -15.81
N ALA A 21 -22.94 -1.36 -16.81
CA ALA A 21 -21.61 -1.96 -16.74
C ALA A 21 -20.57 -1.08 -17.45
N THR A 22 -19.29 -1.22 -17.04
CA THR A 22 -18.16 -0.66 -17.78
C THR A 22 -17.90 -1.41 -19.08
N THR A 23 -17.01 -0.91 -19.92
CA THR A 23 -16.59 -1.60 -21.15
C THR A 23 -15.97 -2.98 -20.85
N ASN A 24 -15.33 -3.14 -19.69
CA ASN A 24 -14.81 -4.41 -19.23
C ASN A 24 -15.86 -5.32 -18.56
N GLY A 25 -17.13 -4.89 -18.53
CA GLY A 25 -18.22 -5.66 -17.96
C GLY A 25 -18.37 -5.53 -16.44
N THR A 26 -17.63 -4.63 -15.78
CA THR A 26 -17.78 -4.38 -14.32
C THR A 26 -19.16 -3.82 -14.02
N THR A 27 -19.86 -4.43 -13.10
CA THR A 27 -21.17 -4.02 -12.59
C THR A 27 -21.11 -3.45 -11.18
N LEU A 28 -22.22 -2.85 -10.72
CA LEU A 28 -22.32 -2.45 -9.30
C LEU A 28 -22.13 -3.64 -8.36
N ALA A 29 -22.63 -4.83 -8.73
CA ALA A 29 -22.50 -6.03 -7.91
C ALA A 29 -21.02 -6.41 -7.69
N ASP A 30 -20.18 -6.31 -8.71
CA ASP A 30 -18.75 -6.59 -8.59
C ASP A 30 -18.05 -5.61 -7.63
N ILE A 31 -18.39 -4.33 -7.72
CA ILE A 31 -17.81 -3.26 -6.89
C ILE A 31 -18.15 -3.46 -5.40
N ILE A 32 -19.37 -3.85 -5.08
CA ILE A 32 -19.85 -3.96 -3.70
C ILE A 32 -19.74 -5.37 -3.11
N ALA A 33 -19.30 -6.36 -3.88
CA ALA A 33 -19.31 -7.78 -3.49
C ALA A 33 -18.65 -8.03 -2.13
N SER A 34 -17.46 -7.44 -1.92
CA SER A 34 -16.73 -7.58 -0.66
C SER A 34 -17.48 -6.97 0.54
N GLY A 35 -18.04 -5.77 0.38
CA GLY A 35 -18.78 -5.11 1.46
C GLY A 35 -20.12 -5.79 1.80
N VAL A 36 -20.75 -6.43 0.81
CA VAL A 36 -21.96 -7.24 1.05
C VAL A 36 -21.62 -8.52 1.81
N ALA A 37 -20.50 -9.16 1.46
CA ALA A 37 -20.05 -10.38 2.12
C ALA A 37 -19.46 -10.13 3.53
N ASN A 38 -18.88 -8.96 3.76
CA ASN A 38 -18.19 -8.58 4.99
C ASN A 38 -18.81 -7.29 5.57
N PRO A 39 -19.91 -7.37 6.35
CA PRO A 39 -20.61 -6.19 6.87
C PRO A 39 -19.80 -5.32 7.86
N ASP A 40 -18.71 -5.84 8.38
CA ASP A 40 -17.75 -5.15 9.24
C ASP A 40 -16.69 -4.32 8.48
N ALA A 41 -16.71 -4.38 7.14
CA ALA A 41 -15.81 -3.60 6.29
C ALA A 41 -15.96 -2.09 6.56
N ASN A 42 -14.83 -1.39 6.65
CA ASN A 42 -14.84 0.08 6.81
C ASN A 42 -15.33 0.78 5.54
N VAL A 43 -14.82 0.39 4.37
CA VAL A 43 -15.14 1.01 3.07
C VAL A 43 -16.18 0.21 2.29
N GLY A 44 -15.99 -1.08 2.13
CA GLY A 44 -16.96 -2.02 1.53
C GLY A 44 -17.03 -2.02 0.01
N VAL A 45 -16.09 -1.37 -0.71
CA VAL A 45 -16.00 -1.39 -2.17
C VAL A 45 -14.59 -1.74 -2.63
N TYR A 46 -14.52 -2.44 -3.76
CA TYR A 46 -13.32 -2.65 -4.55
C TYR A 46 -13.57 -2.19 -6.00
N ILE A 47 -12.52 -1.78 -6.68
CA ILE A 47 -12.60 -1.18 -8.03
C ILE A 47 -11.97 -2.15 -9.03
N PRO A 48 -12.79 -2.80 -9.90
CA PRO A 48 -12.28 -3.78 -10.85
C PRO A 48 -11.59 -3.18 -12.07
N ASP A 49 -11.91 -1.94 -12.45
CA ASP A 49 -11.27 -1.22 -13.54
C ASP A 49 -11.37 0.30 -13.35
N ALA A 50 -10.52 1.04 -14.05
CA ALA A 50 -10.45 2.50 -13.93
C ALA A 50 -11.73 3.21 -14.43
N GLU A 51 -12.44 2.65 -15.42
CA GLU A 51 -13.68 3.23 -15.97
C GLU A 51 -14.80 3.25 -14.93
N ALA A 52 -14.77 2.34 -13.96
CA ALA A 52 -15.72 2.29 -12.87
C ALA A 52 -15.79 3.61 -12.07
N LEU A 53 -14.69 4.36 -11.96
CA LEU A 53 -14.66 5.67 -11.31
C LEU A 53 -15.53 6.72 -12.01
N GLN A 54 -15.71 6.58 -13.32
CA GLN A 54 -16.59 7.45 -14.11
C GLN A 54 -18.02 6.90 -14.12
N VAL A 55 -18.19 5.63 -14.44
CA VAL A 55 -19.52 4.99 -14.61
C VAL A 55 -20.30 4.97 -13.30
N PHE A 56 -19.65 4.61 -12.21
CA PHE A 56 -20.23 4.53 -10.85
C PHE A 56 -19.80 5.69 -9.95
N GLY A 57 -19.47 6.82 -10.55
CA GLY A 57 -18.86 7.98 -9.87
C GLY A 57 -19.73 8.55 -8.75
N ASP A 58 -21.06 8.52 -8.84
CA ASP A 58 -21.93 9.05 -7.77
C ASP A 58 -21.87 8.20 -6.48
N LEU A 59 -21.43 6.95 -6.57
CA LEU A 59 -21.14 6.11 -5.42
C LEU A 59 -19.68 6.23 -4.98
N LEU A 60 -18.74 6.08 -5.93
CA LEU A 60 -17.33 5.92 -5.61
C LEU A 60 -16.67 7.25 -5.19
N ASN A 61 -17.00 8.37 -5.85
CA ASN A 61 -16.39 9.67 -5.52
C ASN A 61 -16.67 10.10 -4.07
N PRO A 62 -17.93 10.07 -3.56
CA PRO A 62 -18.17 10.39 -2.15
C PRO A 62 -17.42 9.49 -1.16
N ILE A 63 -17.30 8.19 -1.46
CA ILE A 63 -16.56 7.24 -0.62
C ILE A 63 -15.08 7.65 -0.56
N VAL A 64 -14.44 7.92 -1.71
CA VAL A 64 -13.03 8.35 -1.77
C VAL A 64 -12.81 9.66 -1.02
N VAL A 65 -13.66 10.65 -1.27
CA VAL A 65 -13.58 11.98 -0.63
C VAL A 65 -13.70 11.85 0.88
N GLU A 66 -14.68 11.10 1.37
CA GLU A 66 -14.91 10.93 2.81
C GLU A 66 -13.78 10.14 3.48
N TYR A 67 -13.36 9.02 2.88
CA TYR A 67 -12.30 8.20 3.44
C TYR A 67 -10.98 8.97 3.59
N HIS A 68 -10.58 9.66 2.54
CA HIS A 68 -9.34 10.43 2.53
C HIS A 68 -9.46 11.82 3.12
N LYS A 69 -10.67 12.22 3.56
CA LYS A 69 -10.97 13.55 4.13
C LYS A 69 -10.52 14.69 3.21
N LEU A 70 -10.78 14.52 1.91
CA LEU A 70 -10.38 15.51 0.92
C LEU A 70 -11.22 16.79 1.07
N GLY A 71 -10.54 17.94 1.06
CA GLY A 71 -11.20 19.23 0.99
C GLY A 71 -11.80 19.50 -0.40
N GLU A 72 -12.75 20.45 -0.48
CA GLU A 72 -13.36 20.89 -1.75
C GLU A 72 -12.32 21.40 -2.77
N SER A 73 -11.17 21.88 -2.29
CA SER A 73 -10.05 22.35 -3.11
C SER A 73 -9.25 21.24 -3.79
N HIS A 74 -9.46 19.97 -3.41
CA HIS A 74 -8.71 18.85 -4.01
C HIS A 74 -9.24 18.56 -5.42
N GLN A 75 -8.54 19.04 -6.42
CA GLN A 75 -8.88 18.85 -7.84
C GLN A 75 -7.89 17.93 -8.57
N GLU A 76 -6.63 17.91 -8.12
CA GLU A 76 -5.54 17.20 -8.78
C GLU A 76 -4.60 16.57 -7.75
N PHE A 77 -4.14 15.37 -8.02
CA PHE A 77 -3.08 14.71 -7.26
C PHE A 77 -1.73 14.94 -7.97
N ARG A 78 -0.72 15.29 -7.19
CA ARG A 78 0.65 15.49 -7.67
C ARG A 78 1.59 14.53 -6.96
N SER A 79 2.12 13.57 -7.73
CA SER A 79 3.19 12.69 -7.27
C SER A 79 4.51 13.44 -7.19
N ASP A 80 5.27 13.20 -6.13
CA ASP A 80 6.62 13.69 -5.96
C ASP A 80 7.48 12.57 -5.35
N LEU A 81 8.28 11.95 -6.20
CA LEU A 81 9.19 10.86 -5.88
C LEU A 81 10.66 11.32 -5.89
N ASP A 82 10.93 12.63 -5.79
CA ASP A 82 12.29 13.17 -5.75
C ASP A 82 12.82 13.26 -4.31
N PRO A 83 13.76 12.39 -3.89
CA PRO A 83 14.30 12.42 -2.53
C PRO A 83 15.05 13.72 -2.19
N SER A 84 15.46 14.52 -3.19
CA SER A 84 16.13 15.79 -2.96
C SER A 84 15.21 16.85 -2.35
N HIS A 85 13.89 16.68 -2.47
CA HIS A 85 12.91 17.57 -1.86
C HIS A 85 12.69 17.29 -0.36
N LEU A 86 13.25 16.21 0.20
CA LEU A 86 13.26 15.98 1.65
C LEU A 86 14.20 16.98 2.34
N THR A 87 13.71 17.64 3.38
CA THR A 87 14.46 18.65 4.11
C THR A 87 14.79 18.20 5.53
N GLY A 88 16.03 18.42 5.97
CA GLY A 88 16.46 18.14 7.34
C GLY A 88 16.39 16.66 7.75
N VAL A 89 16.30 15.74 6.79
CA VAL A 89 16.16 14.30 7.05
C VAL A 89 17.52 13.63 6.96
N GLY A 90 18.00 13.14 8.10
CA GLY A 90 19.14 12.20 8.22
C GLY A 90 18.67 10.84 8.71
N ASP A 91 19.60 10.04 9.24
CA ASP A 91 19.25 8.85 10.03
C ASP A 91 18.57 9.30 11.33
N LEU A 92 17.34 8.84 11.56
CA LEU A 92 16.54 9.23 12.71
C LEU A 92 17.05 8.61 14.03
N ASP A 93 17.78 7.51 13.94
CA ASP A 93 18.36 6.79 15.08
C ASP A 93 19.77 6.27 14.75
N PRO A 94 20.78 7.15 14.70
CA PRO A 94 22.15 6.74 14.42
C PRO A 94 22.74 5.73 15.42
N SER A 95 22.16 5.65 16.62
CA SER A 95 22.56 4.66 17.62
C SER A 95 22.08 3.25 17.30
N GLY A 96 20.95 3.13 16.55
CA GLY A 96 20.28 1.87 16.26
C GLY A 96 19.59 1.22 17.46
N GLU A 97 19.40 1.96 18.56
CA GLU A 97 18.81 1.43 19.80
C GLU A 97 17.28 1.47 19.82
N ARG A 98 16.68 2.38 19.04
CA ARG A 98 15.23 2.65 19.05
C ARG A 98 14.53 2.17 17.81
N ILE A 99 15.13 2.33 16.63
CA ILE A 99 14.52 1.96 15.33
C ILE A 99 15.19 0.72 14.78
N ALA A 100 14.44 -0.38 14.77
CA ALA A 100 14.95 -1.65 14.26
C ALA A 100 15.00 -1.67 12.72
N THR A 101 13.94 -1.21 12.07
CA THR A 101 13.81 -1.23 10.61
C THR A 101 12.98 -0.05 10.10
N THR A 102 13.27 0.34 8.87
CA THR A 102 12.43 1.21 8.04
C THR A 102 11.86 0.40 6.89
N ARG A 103 10.55 0.56 6.61
CA ARG A 103 9.87 -0.10 5.48
C ARG A 103 9.07 0.93 4.70
N ILE A 104 9.35 1.05 3.40
CA ILE A 104 8.55 1.87 2.48
C ILE A 104 8.06 0.99 1.36
N ARG A 105 6.75 1.00 1.08
CA ARG A 105 6.14 0.29 -0.03
C ARG A 105 5.10 1.14 -0.73
N VAL A 106 4.92 0.91 -2.03
CA VAL A 106 3.85 1.48 -2.84
C VAL A 106 2.98 0.38 -3.44
N ALA A 107 1.71 0.69 -3.65
CA ALA A 107 0.79 -0.11 -4.45
C ALA A 107 0.70 0.50 -5.85
N ARG A 108 0.70 -0.34 -6.87
CA ARG A 108 0.57 0.04 -8.28
C ARG A 108 -0.29 -0.98 -9.02
N ASN A 109 -0.83 -0.60 -10.16
CA ASN A 109 -1.39 -1.49 -11.16
C ASN A 109 -0.88 -1.06 -12.52
N LEU A 110 -0.80 -1.98 -13.49
CA LEU A 110 -0.36 -1.63 -14.84
C LEU A 110 -1.48 -0.90 -15.60
N ALA A 111 -1.11 0.14 -16.34
CA ALA A 111 -2.05 1.08 -16.96
C ALA A 111 -3.00 0.43 -17.98
N ASN A 112 -2.55 -0.59 -18.71
CA ASN A 112 -3.28 -1.21 -19.81
C ASN A 112 -4.10 -2.45 -19.41
N PHE A 113 -4.24 -2.69 -18.09
CA PHE A 113 -4.97 -3.82 -17.54
C PHE A 113 -6.09 -3.36 -16.61
N PRO A 114 -7.15 -4.17 -16.44
CA PRO A 114 -8.05 -3.99 -15.32
C PRO A 114 -7.31 -4.01 -13.97
N LEU A 115 -7.91 -3.42 -12.94
CA LEU A 115 -7.43 -3.60 -11.58
C LEU A 115 -7.68 -5.04 -11.13
N THR A 116 -7.01 -5.48 -10.09
CA THR A 116 -6.92 -6.90 -9.74
C THR A 116 -8.26 -7.65 -9.62
N PRO A 117 -9.35 -7.06 -9.08
CA PRO A 117 -10.65 -7.76 -9.05
C PRO A 117 -11.22 -8.04 -10.45
N GLY A 118 -10.90 -7.20 -11.45
CA GLY A 118 -11.40 -7.33 -12.83
C GLY A 118 -10.56 -8.23 -13.73
N ARG A 119 -9.38 -8.69 -13.28
CA ARG A 119 -8.43 -9.44 -14.12
C ARG A 119 -8.89 -10.87 -14.39
N SER A 120 -8.74 -11.32 -15.64
CA SER A 120 -8.81 -12.74 -16.00
C SER A 120 -7.51 -13.47 -15.63
N LEU A 121 -7.52 -14.81 -15.66
CA LEU A 121 -6.30 -15.61 -15.50
C LEU A 121 -5.23 -15.25 -16.55
N GLU A 122 -5.63 -15.08 -17.80
CA GLU A 122 -4.73 -14.71 -18.90
C GLU A 122 -4.05 -13.38 -18.62
N GLN A 123 -4.79 -12.37 -18.17
CA GLN A 123 -4.24 -11.07 -17.81
C GLN A 123 -3.31 -11.13 -16.60
N ARG A 124 -3.61 -11.99 -15.60
CA ARG A 124 -2.71 -12.19 -14.46
C ARG A 124 -1.38 -12.82 -14.90
N LEU A 125 -1.43 -13.82 -15.79
CA LEU A 125 -0.23 -14.46 -16.34
C LEU A 125 0.57 -13.50 -17.22
N GLU A 126 -0.09 -12.66 -18.01
CA GLU A 126 0.57 -11.63 -18.81
C GLU A 126 1.27 -10.58 -17.95
N ILE A 127 0.62 -10.10 -16.87
CA ILE A 127 1.21 -9.18 -15.90
C ILE A 127 2.43 -9.84 -15.23
N GLU A 128 2.32 -11.09 -14.77
CA GLU A 128 3.45 -11.83 -14.20
C GLU A 128 4.63 -11.90 -15.17
N ALA A 129 4.38 -12.13 -16.44
CA ALA A 129 5.42 -12.17 -17.47
C ALA A 129 6.08 -10.81 -17.70
N LEU A 130 5.29 -9.72 -17.74
CA LEU A 130 5.79 -8.35 -17.89
C LEU A 130 6.65 -7.93 -16.68
N ASP A 131 6.16 -8.17 -15.48
CA ASP A 131 6.89 -7.86 -14.23
C ASP A 131 8.19 -8.67 -14.15
N SER A 132 8.14 -9.98 -14.41
CA SER A 132 9.32 -10.84 -14.42
C SER A 132 10.36 -10.36 -15.44
N ALA A 133 9.93 -9.95 -16.64
CA ALA A 133 10.83 -9.40 -17.65
C ALA A 133 11.45 -8.07 -17.20
N ALA A 134 10.67 -7.21 -16.55
CA ALA A 134 11.17 -5.93 -16.00
C ALA A 134 12.20 -6.17 -14.90
N PHE A 135 11.97 -7.13 -14.00
CA PHE A 135 12.92 -7.51 -12.95
C PHE A 135 14.22 -8.10 -13.51
N ALA A 136 14.13 -8.92 -14.56
CA ALA A 136 15.31 -9.51 -15.21
C ALA A 136 16.23 -8.46 -15.87
N ASN A 137 15.70 -7.28 -16.19
CA ASN A 137 16.43 -6.17 -16.82
C ASN A 137 16.85 -5.07 -15.83
N LEU A 138 16.83 -5.35 -14.53
CA LEU A 138 17.32 -4.41 -13.52
C LEU A 138 18.86 -4.31 -13.55
N PRO A 139 19.43 -3.14 -13.22
CA PRO A 139 20.89 -3.01 -13.08
C PRO A 139 21.42 -3.88 -11.93
N ALA A 140 22.70 -4.22 -11.99
CA ALA A 140 23.31 -5.20 -11.09
C ALA A 140 23.12 -4.94 -9.59
N ASP A 141 23.05 -3.69 -9.18
CA ASP A 141 22.85 -3.27 -7.79
C ASP A 141 21.38 -3.31 -7.34
N LEU A 142 20.43 -3.51 -8.25
CA LEU A 142 19.02 -3.77 -7.96
C LEU A 142 18.60 -5.19 -8.37
N ALA A 143 19.49 -5.96 -8.99
CA ALA A 143 19.21 -7.30 -9.49
C ALA A 143 18.85 -8.24 -8.34
N GLY A 144 17.98 -9.20 -8.63
CA GLY A 144 17.48 -10.13 -7.63
C GLY A 144 16.88 -11.38 -8.27
N THR A 145 16.11 -12.11 -7.49
CA THR A 145 15.46 -13.37 -7.89
C THR A 145 13.95 -13.23 -7.88
N TYR A 146 13.29 -13.70 -8.93
CA TYR A 146 11.84 -13.81 -8.99
C TYR A 146 11.41 -15.26 -8.70
N TYR A 147 10.42 -15.40 -7.83
CA TYR A 147 9.81 -16.66 -7.42
C TYR A 147 8.34 -16.65 -7.82
N SER A 148 7.94 -17.45 -8.82
CA SER A 148 6.53 -17.65 -9.13
C SER A 148 5.86 -18.50 -8.06
N LEU A 149 4.72 -18.08 -7.52
CA LEU A 149 3.99 -18.83 -6.49
C LEU A 149 3.53 -20.20 -7.00
N ALA A 150 3.24 -20.31 -8.29
CA ALA A 150 2.80 -21.57 -8.90
C ALA A 150 3.87 -22.66 -8.92
N THR A 151 5.16 -22.29 -8.88
CA THR A 151 6.31 -23.22 -8.96
C THR A 151 7.26 -23.12 -7.79
N MET A 152 7.00 -22.23 -6.82
CA MET A 152 7.84 -22.01 -5.65
C MET A 152 7.97 -23.29 -4.82
N SER A 153 9.20 -23.63 -4.44
CA SER A 153 9.46 -24.79 -3.59
C SER A 153 8.88 -24.64 -2.19
N PRO A 154 8.53 -25.72 -1.49
CA PRO A 154 8.11 -25.64 -0.09
C PRO A 154 9.15 -25.01 0.83
N GLU A 155 10.45 -25.17 0.51
CA GLU A 155 11.57 -24.60 1.27
C GLU A 155 11.59 -23.06 1.11
N ASP A 156 11.48 -22.56 -0.12
CA ASP A 156 11.40 -21.11 -0.38
C ASP A 156 10.16 -20.49 0.28
N GLN A 157 9.01 -21.21 0.22
CA GLN A 157 7.79 -20.75 0.89
C GLN A 157 7.97 -20.63 2.42
N ALA A 158 8.67 -21.60 3.04
CA ALA A 158 8.92 -21.58 4.47
C ALA A 158 9.85 -20.42 4.87
N ASP A 159 10.96 -20.24 4.14
CA ASP A 159 11.90 -19.11 4.36
C ASP A 159 11.21 -17.77 4.22
N LEU A 160 10.46 -17.55 3.14
CA LEU A 160 9.77 -16.29 2.89
C LEU A 160 8.66 -15.99 3.91
N ARG A 161 8.00 -17.03 4.44
CA ARG A 161 7.02 -16.87 5.54
C ARG A 161 7.70 -16.47 6.84
N GLU A 162 8.79 -17.11 7.21
CA GLU A 162 9.57 -16.77 8.40
C GLU A 162 10.08 -15.32 8.35
N ARG A 163 10.48 -14.87 7.17
CA ARG A 163 10.95 -13.51 6.92
C ARG A 163 9.80 -12.48 6.74
N HIS A 164 8.54 -12.88 6.84
CA HIS A 164 7.35 -12.05 6.61
C HIS A 164 7.32 -11.35 5.23
N LEU A 165 7.85 -12.02 4.23
CA LEU A 165 7.90 -11.55 2.85
C LEU A 165 6.88 -12.24 1.93
N LEU A 166 6.33 -13.40 2.32
CA LEU A 166 5.34 -14.13 1.54
C LEU A 166 3.93 -13.61 1.85
N PHE A 167 3.20 -13.16 0.84
CA PHE A 167 1.77 -12.92 0.94
C PHE A 167 0.97 -14.22 0.76
N GLN A 168 -0.26 -14.26 1.25
CA GLN A 168 -1.08 -15.47 1.33
C GLN A 168 -2.50 -15.19 0.83
N GLU A 169 -3.19 -16.27 0.39
CA GLU A 169 -4.63 -16.26 0.19
C GLU A 169 -5.38 -16.32 1.54
N GLY A 170 -6.69 -16.23 1.50
CA GLY A 170 -7.56 -16.46 2.66
C GLY A 170 -8.03 -15.21 3.40
N ASP A 171 -7.71 -14.02 2.89
CA ASP A 171 -8.36 -12.79 3.37
C ASP A 171 -9.79 -12.72 2.83
N ALA A 172 -10.78 -12.69 3.74
CA ALA A 172 -12.20 -12.73 3.39
C ALA A 172 -12.64 -11.55 2.51
N HIS A 173 -12.05 -10.39 2.67
CA HIS A 173 -12.37 -9.21 1.86
C HIS A 173 -11.82 -9.36 0.44
N LEU A 174 -10.58 -9.85 0.29
CA LEU A 174 -9.95 -10.07 -1.01
C LEU A 174 -10.62 -11.21 -1.78
N GLU A 175 -11.00 -12.28 -1.09
CA GLU A 175 -11.74 -13.39 -1.70
C GLU A 175 -13.10 -12.95 -2.22
N ALA A 176 -13.87 -12.23 -1.41
CA ALA A 176 -15.19 -11.73 -1.80
C ALA A 176 -15.12 -10.70 -2.94
N ALA A 177 -14.01 -9.93 -3.05
CA ALA A 177 -13.74 -9.04 -4.18
C ALA A 177 -13.26 -9.78 -5.45
N GLY A 178 -13.01 -11.09 -5.39
CA GLY A 178 -12.49 -11.89 -6.48
C GLY A 178 -11.00 -11.67 -6.77
N ILE A 179 -10.26 -11.06 -5.85
CA ILE A 179 -8.82 -10.80 -5.98
C ILE A 179 -8.04 -12.11 -5.96
N ASN A 180 -8.43 -13.05 -5.08
CA ASN A 180 -7.75 -14.35 -4.93
C ASN A 180 -8.16 -15.42 -5.97
N ARG A 181 -8.97 -15.04 -6.98
CA ARG A 181 -9.27 -15.96 -8.08
C ARG A 181 -8.00 -16.50 -8.72
N ASP A 182 -8.05 -17.72 -9.21
CA ASP A 182 -6.97 -18.39 -9.93
C ASP A 182 -5.68 -18.62 -9.10
N TRP A 183 -5.77 -18.53 -7.77
CA TRP A 183 -4.62 -18.77 -6.89
C TRP A 183 -4.01 -20.16 -7.13
N PRO A 184 -2.66 -20.31 -7.17
CA PRO A 184 -1.62 -19.29 -7.02
C PRO A 184 -1.11 -18.69 -8.36
N HIS A 185 -1.78 -18.99 -9.48
CA HIS A 185 -1.33 -18.66 -10.83
C HIS A 185 -1.27 -17.14 -11.08
N GLY A 186 -0.30 -16.72 -11.87
CA GLY A 186 -0.07 -15.32 -12.21
C GLY A 186 0.46 -14.48 -11.05
N ARG A 187 1.01 -15.11 -10.00
CA ARG A 187 1.50 -14.44 -8.79
C ARG A 187 2.94 -14.81 -8.49
N GLY A 188 3.65 -13.89 -7.89
CA GLY A 188 5.03 -14.15 -7.52
C GLY A 188 5.63 -13.07 -6.64
N ILE A 189 6.86 -13.32 -6.23
CA ILE A 189 7.65 -12.45 -5.37
C ILE A 189 9.02 -12.24 -6.00
N PHE A 190 9.42 -10.98 -6.16
CA PHE A 190 10.80 -10.60 -6.48
C PHE A 190 11.51 -10.16 -5.21
N LEU A 191 12.75 -10.57 -5.05
CA LEU A 191 13.64 -10.18 -3.97
C LEU A 191 15.01 -9.80 -4.50
N SER A 192 15.52 -8.66 -4.03
CA SER A 192 16.90 -8.24 -4.21
C SER A 192 17.47 -7.84 -2.85
N GLU A 193 18.62 -8.38 -2.50
CA GLU A 193 19.28 -8.12 -1.22
C GLU A 193 20.59 -7.39 -1.45
N GLY A 194 20.74 -6.24 -0.82
CA GLY A 194 21.94 -5.44 -0.82
C GLY A 194 22.50 -5.24 0.59
N ASP A 195 23.54 -4.39 0.69
CA ASP A 195 24.13 -4.06 1.98
C ASP A 195 23.13 -3.28 2.87
N GLY A 196 22.55 -3.98 3.83
CA GLY A 196 21.60 -3.43 4.81
C GLY A 196 20.22 -3.08 4.27
N TYR A 197 19.83 -3.58 3.09
CA TYR A 197 18.47 -3.43 2.56
C TYR A 197 17.98 -4.68 1.83
N THR A 198 16.66 -4.79 1.76
CA THR A 198 15.95 -5.76 0.91
C THR A 198 14.92 -5.01 0.08
N ILE A 199 14.98 -5.17 -1.25
CA ILE A 199 13.92 -4.77 -2.18
C ILE A 199 13.02 -5.97 -2.36
N PHE A 200 11.71 -5.75 -2.35
CA PHE A 200 10.72 -6.78 -2.67
C PHE A 200 9.66 -6.23 -3.63
N ALA A 201 9.14 -7.11 -4.45
CA ALA A 201 7.92 -6.85 -5.19
C ALA A 201 6.97 -8.04 -5.04
N TRP A 202 5.67 -7.76 -4.88
CA TRP A 202 4.59 -8.72 -4.90
C TRP A 202 3.78 -8.51 -6.17
N VAL A 203 3.64 -9.54 -6.97
CA VAL A 203 2.92 -9.53 -8.24
C VAL A 203 1.53 -10.10 -8.04
N ASN A 204 0.49 -9.34 -8.43
CA ASN A 204 -0.92 -9.72 -8.31
C ASN A 204 -1.35 -10.17 -6.88
N GLU A 205 -0.81 -9.53 -5.85
CA GLU A 205 -1.29 -9.74 -4.47
C GLU A 205 -2.71 -9.16 -4.34
N GLU A 206 -2.92 -7.99 -3.79
CA GLU A 206 -4.13 -7.17 -3.97
C GLU A 206 -3.96 -6.23 -5.17
N ASP A 207 -2.76 -5.67 -5.29
CA ASP A 207 -2.20 -4.88 -6.38
C ASP A 207 -0.74 -5.33 -6.56
N GLU A 208 -0.01 -4.74 -7.50
CA GLU A 208 1.46 -4.83 -7.49
C GLU A 208 1.99 -4.06 -6.28
N ARG A 209 2.83 -4.67 -5.46
CA ARG A 209 3.47 -4.03 -4.31
C ARG A 209 4.98 -3.95 -4.53
N PHE A 210 5.52 -2.75 -4.55
CA PHE A 210 6.96 -2.52 -4.65
C PHE A 210 7.45 -1.90 -3.35
N GLY A 211 8.45 -2.49 -2.72
CA GLY A 211 8.88 -2.02 -1.42
C GLY A 211 10.36 -2.23 -1.13
N VAL A 212 10.81 -1.52 -0.11
CA VAL A 212 12.16 -1.56 0.44
C VAL A 212 12.08 -1.69 1.95
N ILE A 213 12.92 -2.53 2.51
CA ILE A 213 13.15 -2.66 3.95
C ILE A 213 14.64 -2.36 4.18
N THR A 214 14.94 -1.44 5.12
CA THR A 214 16.30 -1.16 5.57
C THR A 214 16.43 -1.41 7.06
N LYS A 215 17.63 -1.71 7.53
CA LYS A 215 17.95 -1.71 8.96
C LYS A 215 18.06 -0.28 9.46
N GLY A 216 17.60 -0.03 10.71
CA GLY A 216 17.70 1.27 11.37
C GLY A 216 16.76 2.33 10.83
N GLY A 217 17.07 3.59 11.15
CA GLY A 217 16.24 4.77 10.98
C GLY A 217 16.54 5.63 9.75
N ASP A 218 17.37 5.17 8.79
CA ASP A 218 17.67 5.94 7.60
C ASP A 218 16.54 5.86 6.56
N VAL A 219 15.48 6.63 6.83
CA VAL A 219 14.28 6.71 5.99
C VAL A 219 14.58 7.30 4.62
N ARG A 220 15.50 8.26 4.54
CA ARG A 220 15.92 8.87 3.26
C ARG A 220 16.51 7.80 2.34
N ARG A 221 17.45 6.99 2.84
CA ARG A 221 18.06 5.89 2.07
C ARG A 221 17.02 4.89 1.56
N ALA A 222 16.08 4.49 2.41
CA ALA A 222 15.00 3.60 1.99
C ALA A 222 14.15 4.19 0.87
N PHE A 223 13.85 5.49 0.93
CA PHE A 223 13.08 6.20 -0.09
C PHE A 223 13.88 6.36 -1.39
N GLU A 224 15.17 6.68 -1.33
CA GLU A 224 16.07 6.76 -2.49
C GLU A 224 16.17 5.43 -3.25
N ILE A 225 16.28 4.30 -2.52
CA ILE A 225 16.30 2.96 -3.12
C ILE A 225 14.96 2.67 -3.80
N LEU A 226 13.84 2.94 -3.14
CA LEU A 226 12.51 2.71 -3.70
C LEU A 226 12.27 3.54 -4.97
N THR A 227 12.56 4.83 -4.94
CA THR A 227 12.33 5.72 -6.09
C THR A 227 13.18 5.32 -7.29
N ARG A 228 14.42 4.92 -7.04
CA ARG A 228 15.32 4.38 -8.06
C ARG A 228 14.81 3.06 -8.64
N PHE A 229 14.33 2.15 -7.79
CA PHE A 229 13.73 0.90 -8.22
C PHE A 229 12.51 1.14 -9.13
N LEU A 230 11.56 1.98 -8.71
CA LEU A 230 10.39 2.34 -9.50
C LEU A 230 10.76 2.98 -10.85
N ALA A 231 11.76 3.89 -10.85
CA ALA A 231 12.23 4.52 -12.08
C ALA A 231 12.83 3.50 -13.07
N GLN A 232 13.52 2.45 -12.57
CA GLN A 232 14.03 1.39 -13.44
C GLN A 232 12.90 0.50 -13.99
N LEU A 233 11.87 0.19 -13.18
CA LEU A 233 10.70 -0.56 -13.66
C LEU A 233 9.99 0.21 -14.79
N GLN A 234 9.82 1.53 -14.66
CA GLN A 234 9.24 2.37 -15.71
C GLN A 234 10.10 2.42 -16.99
N LYS A 235 11.43 2.47 -16.85
CA LYS A 235 12.36 2.34 -17.99
C LYS A 235 12.27 0.97 -18.67
N ASN A 236 11.91 -0.06 -17.92
CA ASN A 236 11.68 -1.43 -18.41
C ASN A 236 10.22 -1.64 -18.89
N ASN A 237 9.53 -0.55 -19.24
CA ASN A 237 8.19 -0.48 -19.85
C ASN A 237 7.02 -0.87 -18.92
N LEU A 238 7.16 -0.79 -17.60
CA LEU A 238 6.02 -0.86 -16.71
C LEU A 238 5.39 0.53 -16.55
N GLU A 239 4.23 0.74 -17.17
CA GLU A 239 3.44 1.94 -17.00
C GLU A 239 2.36 1.70 -15.94
N PHE A 240 2.21 2.64 -15.00
CA PHE A 240 1.28 2.50 -13.89
C PHE A 240 -0.03 3.24 -14.11
N ALA A 241 -1.14 2.62 -13.74
CA ALA A 241 -2.47 3.20 -13.79
C ALA A 241 -2.54 4.45 -12.90
N PHE A 242 -2.88 5.58 -13.51
CA PHE A 242 -2.89 6.88 -12.84
C PHE A 242 -4.14 7.68 -13.23
N HIS A 243 -4.77 8.31 -12.25
CA HIS A 243 -5.91 9.20 -12.44
C HIS A 243 -5.53 10.62 -11.97
N PRO A 244 -5.79 11.69 -12.77
CA PRO A 244 -5.36 13.04 -12.43
C PRO A 244 -5.80 13.52 -11.05
N ARG A 245 -7.01 13.18 -10.63
CA ARG A 245 -7.55 13.57 -9.33
C ARG A 245 -7.18 12.62 -8.20
N TYR A 246 -7.09 11.31 -8.48
CA TYR A 246 -6.97 10.28 -7.45
C TYR A 246 -5.60 9.64 -7.38
N GLY A 247 -4.64 10.05 -8.21
CA GLY A 247 -3.28 9.51 -8.22
C GLY A 247 -3.21 8.07 -8.74
N TYR A 248 -2.32 7.29 -8.19
CA TYR A 248 -2.18 5.89 -8.59
C TYR A 248 -3.40 5.09 -8.17
N LEU A 249 -3.95 4.35 -9.14
CA LEU A 249 -5.16 3.56 -8.94
C LEU A 249 -4.82 2.19 -8.36
N THR A 250 -5.61 1.80 -7.37
CA THR A 250 -5.49 0.52 -6.65
C THR A 250 -6.86 -0.15 -6.58
N SER A 251 -6.87 -1.45 -6.34
CA SER A 251 -8.11 -2.23 -6.20
C SER A 251 -8.97 -1.73 -5.04
N CYS A 252 -8.35 -1.45 -3.90
CA CYS A 252 -9.01 -0.81 -2.76
C CYS A 252 -8.80 0.71 -2.82
N PRO A 253 -9.87 1.53 -2.83
CA PRO A 253 -9.73 2.98 -2.91
C PRO A 253 -9.03 3.61 -1.70
N THR A 254 -8.86 2.88 -0.60
CA THR A 254 -8.10 3.33 0.58
C THR A 254 -6.62 3.57 0.29
N ASN A 255 -6.10 2.97 -0.79
CA ASN A 255 -4.71 3.10 -1.22
C ASN A 255 -4.52 4.12 -2.35
N PHE A 256 -5.56 4.81 -2.81
CA PHE A 256 -5.46 5.85 -3.83
C PHE A 256 -4.46 6.95 -3.44
N GLY A 257 -3.99 7.67 -4.42
CA GLY A 257 -3.01 8.75 -4.29
C GLY A 257 -1.60 8.24 -4.50
N THR A 258 -0.78 8.30 -3.48
CA THR A 258 0.59 7.78 -3.51
C THR A 258 0.64 6.25 -3.55
N GLY A 259 -0.41 5.56 -3.10
CA GLY A 259 -0.36 4.12 -2.81
C GLY A 259 0.70 3.75 -1.78
N MET A 260 1.34 4.74 -1.14
CA MET A 260 2.55 4.53 -0.34
C MET A 260 2.24 4.37 1.13
N ARG A 261 2.91 3.43 1.76
CA ARG A 261 3.07 3.32 3.21
C ARG A 261 4.55 3.35 3.55
N ALA A 262 4.97 4.39 4.25
CA ALA A 262 6.29 4.52 4.83
C ALA A 262 6.17 4.31 6.34
N SER A 263 6.98 3.45 6.93
CA SER A 263 6.92 3.14 8.36
C SER A 263 8.29 2.83 8.95
N VAL A 264 8.38 3.02 10.27
CA VAL A 264 9.51 2.57 11.08
C VAL A 264 9.02 1.65 12.19
N MET A 265 9.79 0.59 12.46
CA MET A 265 9.61 -0.26 13.64
C MET A 265 10.38 0.37 14.79
N ILE A 266 9.66 1.01 15.72
CA ILE A 266 10.24 1.86 16.76
C ILE A 266 9.84 1.40 18.17
N SER A 267 10.78 1.46 19.11
CA SER A 267 10.59 1.18 20.54
C SER A 267 10.29 2.47 21.31
N LEU A 268 9.10 2.56 21.90
CA LEU A 268 8.58 3.68 22.69
C LEU A 268 8.02 3.18 24.03
N PRO A 269 8.85 2.55 24.90
CA PRO A 269 8.37 1.86 26.09
C PRO A 269 7.79 2.77 27.16
N LYS A 270 8.12 4.07 27.17
CA LYS A 270 7.60 5.06 28.12
C LYS A 270 6.33 5.72 27.55
N LEU A 271 6.41 6.36 26.39
CA LEU A 271 5.29 7.05 25.74
C LEU A 271 4.07 6.15 25.52
N SER A 272 4.31 4.89 25.17
CA SER A 272 3.23 3.94 24.90
C SER A 272 2.38 3.56 26.10
N LYS A 273 2.88 3.78 27.32
CA LYS A 273 2.13 3.60 28.57
C LYS A 273 1.21 4.77 28.90
N GLY A 274 1.44 5.92 28.27
CA GLY A 274 0.65 7.12 28.49
C GLY A 274 -0.79 6.97 27.98
N PRO A 275 -1.80 7.49 28.71
CA PRO A 275 -3.21 7.38 28.32
C PRO A 275 -3.52 8.13 27.01
N ASN A 276 -2.70 9.08 26.62
CA ASN A 276 -2.90 9.94 25.46
C ASN A 276 -2.08 9.51 24.24
N PHE A 277 -1.49 8.32 24.23
CA PHE A 277 -0.58 7.85 23.16
C PHE A 277 -1.25 7.89 21.77
N LYS A 278 -2.50 7.43 21.68
CA LYS A 278 -3.27 7.47 20.40
C LYS A 278 -3.54 8.89 19.92
N ASP A 279 -3.84 9.81 20.81
CA ASP A 279 -4.09 11.21 20.47
C ASP A 279 -2.80 11.92 20.06
N LEU A 280 -1.69 11.61 20.73
CA LEU A 280 -0.36 12.06 20.34
C LEU A 280 -0.03 11.63 18.91
N MET A 281 -0.17 10.33 18.59
CA MET A 281 0.05 9.82 17.24
C MET A 281 -0.78 10.58 16.21
N LYS A 282 -2.07 10.74 16.47
CA LYS A 282 -2.99 11.46 15.59
C LYS A 282 -2.60 12.93 15.41
N SER A 283 -2.14 13.61 16.47
CA SER A 283 -1.70 15.00 16.41
C SER A 283 -0.47 15.21 15.54
N LEU A 284 0.37 14.17 15.41
CA LEU A 284 1.55 14.14 14.53
C LEU A 284 1.23 13.63 13.11
N GLY A 285 -0.05 13.36 12.79
CA GLY A 285 -0.44 12.78 11.49
C GLY A 285 -0.03 11.30 11.34
N LEU A 286 0.31 10.64 12.45
CA LEU A 286 0.82 9.27 12.49
C LEU A 286 -0.25 8.29 13.01
N GLN A 287 0.00 7.01 12.77
CA GLN A 287 -0.68 5.88 13.38
C GLN A 287 0.35 4.85 13.84
N ALA A 288 0.07 4.19 14.94
CA ALA A 288 0.86 3.09 15.47
C ALA A 288 0.07 1.77 15.32
N ARG A 289 0.73 0.74 14.80
CA ARG A 289 0.20 -0.63 14.72
C ARG A 289 1.10 -1.54 15.56
N GLY A 290 0.56 -2.66 16.04
CA GLY A 290 1.37 -3.67 16.69
C GLY A 290 2.39 -4.31 15.74
N THR A 291 3.30 -5.08 16.28
CA THR A 291 4.45 -5.65 15.56
C THR A 291 4.07 -6.66 14.47
N HIS A 292 2.85 -7.23 14.53
CA HIS A 292 2.36 -8.26 13.61
C HIS A 292 1.18 -7.80 12.74
N GLY A 293 0.97 -6.48 12.58
CA GLY A 293 -0.06 -5.92 11.68
C GLY A 293 -1.16 -5.14 12.39
N GLU A 294 -2.25 -4.86 11.65
CA GLU A 294 -3.27 -3.85 11.99
C GLU A 294 -4.03 -4.13 13.29
N HIS A 295 -4.17 -5.39 13.67
CA HIS A 295 -4.95 -5.85 14.83
C HIS A 295 -4.09 -6.52 15.92
N SER A 296 -2.75 -6.40 15.83
CA SER A 296 -1.85 -7.01 16.82
C SER A 296 -1.51 -6.03 17.96
N ASP A 297 -1.29 -6.60 19.14
CA ASP A 297 -0.79 -5.83 20.28
C ASP A 297 0.71 -5.53 20.14
N SER A 298 1.16 -4.46 20.80
CA SER A 298 2.59 -4.15 20.86
C SER A 298 3.31 -5.13 21.78
N VAL A 299 4.52 -5.51 21.40
CA VAL A 299 5.41 -6.29 22.26
C VAL A 299 6.47 -5.35 22.83
N GLY A 300 6.49 -5.21 24.18
CA GLY A 300 7.51 -4.43 24.86
C GLY A 300 7.55 -2.92 24.53
N GLY A 301 6.44 -2.34 24.03
CA GLY A 301 6.39 -0.94 23.61
C GLY A 301 6.93 -0.69 22.20
N THR A 302 7.11 -1.75 21.40
CA THR A 302 7.53 -1.63 20.00
C THR A 302 6.32 -1.54 19.06
N TYR A 303 6.35 -0.59 18.15
CA TYR A 303 5.27 -0.29 17.22
C TYR A 303 5.79 -0.09 15.79
N ASP A 304 4.94 -0.45 14.82
CA ASP A 304 5.08 -0.05 13.42
C ASP A 304 4.37 1.29 13.23
N VAL A 305 5.15 2.37 13.17
CA VAL A 305 4.65 3.76 13.09
C VAL A 305 4.71 4.25 11.65
N SER A 306 3.61 4.80 11.15
CA SER A 306 3.48 5.33 9.79
C SER A 306 2.53 6.52 9.72
N PRO A 307 2.66 7.42 8.73
CA PRO A 307 1.63 8.41 8.40
C PRO A 307 0.30 7.73 8.03
N SER A 308 -0.80 8.37 8.38
CA SER A 308 -2.14 7.86 8.08
C SER A 308 -2.63 8.20 6.68
N ALA A 309 -2.15 9.30 6.09
CA ALA A 309 -2.57 9.78 4.79
C ALA A 309 -1.99 8.96 3.63
N ARG A 310 -2.76 8.89 2.50
CA ARG A 310 -2.34 8.28 1.22
C ARG A 310 -2.65 9.19 0.05
N LEU A 311 -3.82 9.82 0.03
CA LEU A 311 -4.27 10.76 -0.98
C LEU A 311 -4.40 12.16 -0.35
N GLY A 312 -3.99 13.18 -1.07
CA GLY A 312 -3.83 14.57 -0.64
C GLY A 312 -2.36 14.96 -0.66
N PRO A 313 -1.51 14.45 0.26
CA PRO A 313 -0.07 14.72 0.20
C PRO A 313 0.64 13.88 -0.88
N SER A 314 1.80 14.39 -1.35
CA SER A 314 2.72 13.66 -2.21
C SER A 314 3.55 12.63 -1.41
N GLU A 315 4.31 11.77 -2.13
CA GLU A 315 5.19 10.78 -1.51
C GLU A 315 6.25 11.43 -0.61
N VAL A 316 6.91 12.49 -1.09
CA VAL A 316 7.87 13.28 -0.29
C VAL A 316 7.21 13.83 0.96
N GLN A 317 6.00 14.40 0.86
CA GLN A 317 5.30 14.94 2.03
C GLN A 317 4.92 13.85 3.06
N ILE A 318 4.58 12.64 2.60
CA ILE A 318 4.33 11.50 3.51
C ILE A 318 5.62 11.10 4.22
N VAL A 319 6.74 10.97 3.50
CA VAL A 319 8.05 10.65 4.10
C VAL A 319 8.48 11.73 5.08
N GLN A 320 8.33 13.02 4.72
CA GLN A 320 8.65 14.13 5.61
C GLN A 320 7.82 14.09 6.90
N THR A 321 6.50 13.83 6.78
CA THR A 321 5.62 13.68 7.95
C THR A 321 6.08 12.55 8.87
N LEU A 322 6.51 11.42 8.30
CA LEU A 322 7.08 10.31 9.08
C LEU A 322 8.32 10.77 9.85
N CYS A 323 9.28 11.40 9.14
CA CYS A 323 10.55 11.80 9.73
C CYS A 323 10.35 12.84 10.84
N ASP A 324 9.56 13.89 10.59
CA ASP A 324 9.29 14.95 11.56
C ASP A 324 8.56 14.41 12.80
N GLY A 325 7.58 13.54 12.58
CA GLY A 325 6.81 12.95 13.67
C GLY A 325 7.64 11.97 14.51
N VAL A 326 8.44 11.11 13.89
CA VAL A 326 9.31 10.16 14.58
C VAL A 326 10.42 10.89 15.36
N THR A 327 11.00 11.95 14.82
CA THR A 327 11.96 12.79 15.54
C THR A 327 11.35 13.31 16.84
N LYS A 328 10.13 13.86 16.79
CA LYS A 328 9.42 14.33 17.99
C LYS A 328 9.12 13.21 18.98
N LEU A 329 8.74 12.02 18.49
CA LEU A 329 8.48 10.88 19.37
C LEU A 329 9.76 10.45 20.11
N LEU A 330 10.91 10.44 19.44
CA LEU A 330 12.19 10.10 20.07
C LEU A 330 12.58 11.15 21.13
N GLU A 331 12.48 12.44 20.82
CA GLU A 331 12.73 13.53 21.76
C GLU A 331 11.85 13.42 23.02
N MET A 332 10.55 13.12 22.85
CA MET A 332 9.62 12.95 23.96
C MET A 332 9.89 11.69 24.76
N GLU A 333 10.19 10.56 24.10
CA GLU A 333 10.54 9.29 24.76
C GLU A 333 11.79 9.44 25.66
N ASP A 334 12.77 10.21 25.19
CA ASP A 334 14.00 10.48 25.94
C ASP A 334 13.78 11.48 27.10
N ALA A 335 12.82 12.39 26.96
CA ALA A 335 12.49 13.38 27.99
C ALA A 335 11.62 12.80 29.14
N GLU A 336 10.92 11.70 28.92
CA GLU A 336 10.19 11.01 29.98
C GLU A 336 11.17 10.29 30.91
N ALA A 337 11.25 10.78 32.16
CA ALA A 337 12.17 10.28 33.20
C ALA A 337 11.76 8.88 33.74
#